data_4a76a7dd2d9554fa69bfaf066fc5acf4
#
_entry.id   4a76a7dd2d9554fa69bfaf066fc5acf4
#
_cell.length_a   1.000
_cell.length_b   1.000
_cell.length_c   1.000
_cell.angle_alpha   90.00
_cell.angle_beta   90.00
_cell.angle_gamma   90.00
#
_symmetry.space_group_name_H-M   'P 1'
#
loop_
_entity.id
_entity.type
_entity.pdbx_description
1 polymer ?
#
loop_
_entity_poly.entity_id
_entity_poly.type
_entity_poly.pdbx_seq_one_letter_code
_entity_poly.pdbx_strand_id
1 'polypeptide(L)'
;MPLPKLELPKGRERALPIHPRYFPDDAWTTIRMVRFSDCDPAGILYTPRFVDMINGAVEDFFLARLHIGYHDLIQNERIGLGYKSADCDFFKPALMGERLQFTILVEHIGRTSVIFSIHCVREIEEIMRCRLVMVTTSLNTHNAITIPRPLKDALTAYKDSCR
;
A
#
# COMPACT_ATOMS: atom_id res chain seq x y z
N MET A 1 33.44 -20.20 -15.74
CA MET A 1 33.39 -18.83 -15.18
C MET A 1 32.80 -18.92 -13.80
N PRO A 2 33.49 -18.51 -12.72
CA PRO A 2 32.90 -18.57 -11.37
C PRO A 2 31.70 -17.61 -11.29
N LEU A 3 30.63 -18.05 -10.65
CA LEU A 3 29.46 -17.20 -10.40
C LEU A 3 29.87 -15.99 -9.52
N PRO A 4 29.31 -14.79 -9.77
CA PRO A 4 29.58 -13.65 -8.92
C PRO A 4 29.16 -13.95 -7.47
N LYS A 5 29.99 -13.54 -6.51
CA LYS A 5 29.64 -13.70 -5.09
C LYS A 5 28.36 -12.90 -4.80
N LEU A 6 27.37 -13.58 -4.23
CA LEU A 6 26.14 -12.96 -3.75
C LEU A 6 26.49 -12.04 -2.56
N GLU A 7 26.49 -10.74 -2.79
CA GLU A 7 26.54 -9.76 -1.71
C GLU A 7 25.11 -9.53 -1.19
N LEU A 8 24.85 -9.99 0.01
CA LEU A 8 23.57 -9.71 0.66
C LEU A 8 23.49 -8.22 1.00
N PRO A 9 22.34 -7.56 0.77
CA PRO A 9 22.15 -6.17 1.16
C PRO A 9 22.36 -6.02 2.67
N LYS A 10 23.00 -4.91 3.08
CA LYS A 10 23.16 -4.57 4.50
C LYS A 10 21.78 -4.53 5.16
N GLY A 11 21.69 -5.09 6.37
CA GLY A 11 20.44 -5.13 7.12
C GLY A 11 19.78 -3.76 7.21
N ARG A 12 18.47 -3.73 7.03
CA ARG A 12 17.64 -2.52 7.17
C ARG A 12 17.60 -2.12 8.65
N GLU A 13 17.70 -0.82 8.95
CA GLU A 13 17.44 -0.32 10.30
C GLU A 13 16.04 -0.75 10.77
N ARG A 14 15.95 -1.12 12.05
CA ARG A 14 14.67 -1.55 12.66
C ARG A 14 13.67 -0.39 12.64
N ALA A 15 12.58 -0.54 11.90
CA ALA A 15 11.47 0.41 11.96
C ALA A 15 10.81 0.37 13.35
N LEU A 16 10.45 1.54 13.87
CA LEU A 16 9.66 1.67 15.10
C LEU A 16 8.24 2.09 14.75
N PRO A 17 7.22 1.60 15.50
CA PRO A 17 5.84 2.01 15.28
C PRO A 17 5.66 3.52 15.51
N ILE A 18 4.76 4.12 14.71
CA ILE A 18 4.38 5.54 14.80
C ILE A 18 2.99 5.62 15.44
N HIS A 19 2.83 6.54 16.39
CA HIS A 19 1.52 6.80 16.96
C HIS A 19 0.63 7.55 15.95
N PRO A 20 -0.66 7.15 15.76
CA PRO A 20 -1.56 7.74 14.75
C PRO A 20 -1.77 9.25 14.86
N ARG A 21 -1.56 9.85 16.03
CA ARG A 21 -1.63 11.31 16.23
C ARG A 21 -0.66 12.11 15.35
N TYR A 22 0.34 11.44 14.77
CA TYR A 22 1.30 12.07 13.86
C TYR A 22 0.91 11.94 12.38
N PHE A 23 -0.20 11.25 12.10
CA PHE A 23 -0.71 11.20 10.73
C PHE A 23 -1.40 12.53 10.40
N PRO A 24 -1.34 12.98 9.13
CA PRO A 24 -2.08 14.15 8.69
C PRO A 24 -3.60 13.99 8.93
N ASP A 25 -4.27 15.06 9.32
CA ASP A 25 -5.72 15.04 9.59
C ASP A 25 -6.53 14.67 8.33
N ASP A 26 -6.05 15.09 7.14
CA ASP A 26 -6.69 14.79 5.85
C ASP A 26 -6.28 13.42 5.27
N ALA A 27 -5.52 12.62 6.00
CA ALA A 27 -5.12 11.29 5.54
C ALA A 27 -6.34 10.39 5.36
N TRP A 28 -6.48 9.82 4.16
CA TRP A 28 -7.58 8.89 3.88
C TRP A 28 -7.38 7.56 4.60
N THR A 29 -8.47 7.06 5.16
CA THR A 29 -8.50 5.81 5.92
C THR A 29 -9.64 4.91 5.50
N THR A 30 -9.44 3.60 5.67
CA THR A 30 -10.49 2.58 5.57
C THR A 30 -10.35 1.56 6.69
N ILE A 31 -11.45 0.90 7.04
CA ILE A 31 -11.47 -0.10 8.10
C ILE A 31 -11.71 -1.48 7.50
N ARG A 32 -10.93 -2.45 7.97
CA ARG A 32 -11.09 -3.88 7.70
C ARG A 32 -11.29 -4.63 9.01
N MET A 33 -12.21 -5.59 9.03
CA MET A 33 -12.36 -6.51 10.14
C MET A 33 -11.54 -7.77 9.86
N VAL A 34 -10.79 -8.22 10.85
CA VAL A 34 -10.12 -9.54 10.81
C VAL A 34 -11.17 -10.62 10.99
N ARG A 35 -11.48 -11.34 9.93
CA ARG A 35 -12.48 -12.42 9.92
C ARG A 35 -11.83 -13.77 10.24
N PHE A 36 -12.66 -14.73 10.59
CA PHE A 36 -12.20 -16.12 10.77
C PHE A 36 -11.44 -16.64 9.54
N SER A 37 -11.93 -16.34 8.33
CA SER A 37 -11.29 -16.74 7.06
C SER A 37 -9.94 -16.08 6.79
N ASP A 38 -9.58 -15.03 7.54
CA ASP A 38 -8.33 -14.31 7.37
C ASP A 38 -7.22 -14.82 8.29
N CYS A 39 -7.56 -15.70 9.24
CA CYS A 39 -6.65 -16.15 10.27
C CYS A 39 -5.99 -17.48 9.93
N ASP A 40 -4.77 -17.68 10.45
CA ASP A 40 -4.09 -18.96 10.49
C ASP A 40 -4.55 -19.81 11.71
N PRO A 41 -4.07 -21.06 11.86
CA PRO A 41 -4.42 -21.91 12.99
C PRO A 41 -4.04 -21.34 14.37
N ALA A 42 -3.14 -20.34 14.44
CA ALA A 42 -2.79 -19.66 15.69
C ALA A 42 -3.83 -18.60 16.10
N GLY A 43 -4.86 -18.36 15.27
CA GLY A 43 -5.90 -17.36 15.53
C GLY A 43 -5.50 -15.92 15.25
N ILE A 44 -4.38 -15.71 14.56
CA ILE A 44 -3.89 -14.40 14.16
C ILE A 44 -4.05 -14.22 12.65
N LEU A 45 -4.11 -12.97 12.21
CA LEU A 45 -4.19 -12.62 10.80
C LEU A 45 -3.01 -13.21 10.04
N TYR A 46 -3.33 -14.07 9.05
CA TYR A 46 -2.33 -14.72 8.19
C TYR A 46 -1.60 -13.69 7.34
N THR A 47 -0.26 -13.72 7.35
CA THR A 47 0.58 -12.70 6.70
C THR A 47 0.16 -12.37 5.25
N PRO A 48 -0.12 -13.32 4.35
CA PRO A 48 -0.61 -13.00 3.01
C PRO A 48 -1.94 -12.25 2.99
N ARG A 49 -2.78 -12.41 4.02
CA ARG A 49 -4.04 -11.66 4.15
C ARG A 49 -3.82 -10.18 4.46
N PHE A 50 -2.73 -9.82 5.16
CA PHE A 50 -2.34 -8.41 5.25
C PHE A 50 -2.11 -7.80 3.86
N VAL A 51 -1.46 -8.53 2.96
CA VAL A 51 -1.20 -8.08 1.58
C VAL A 51 -2.49 -7.93 0.80
N ASP A 52 -3.43 -8.88 0.94
CA ASP A 52 -4.78 -8.77 0.36
C ASP A 52 -5.52 -7.53 0.88
N MET A 53 -5.46 -7.27 2.19
CA MET A 53 -6.08 -6.10 2.80
C MET A 53 -5.45 -4.79 2.34
N ILE A 54 -4.12 -4.74 2.18
CA ILE A 54 -3.39 -3.61 1.60
C ILE A 54 -3.89 -3.36 0.18
N ASN A 55 -3.94 -4.42 -0.65
CA ASN A 55 -4.38 -4.30 -2.04
C ASN A 55 -5.82 -3.76 -2.13
N GLY A 56 -6.74 -4.31 -1.34
CA GLY A 56 -8.11 -3.80 -1.27
C GLY A 56 -8.22 -2.37 -0.75
N ALA A 57 -7.38 -1.98 0.23
CA ALA A 57 -7.35 -0.62 0.75
C ALA A 57 -6.86 0.38 -0.30
N VAL A 58 -5.86 0.01 -1.11
CA VAL A 58 -5.36 0.85 -2.21
C VAL A 58 -6.41 0.99 -3.31
N GLU A 59 -7.13 -0.08 -3.67
CA GLU A 59 -8.23 -0.01 -4.64
C GLU A 59 -9.36 0.93 -4.15
N ASP A 60 -9.77 0.79 -2.89
CA ASP A 60 -10.77 1.68 -2.28
C ASP A 60 -10.30 3.14 -2.23
N PHE A 61 -9.02 3.37 -1.95
CA PHE A 61 -8.41 4.71 -1.97
C PHE A 61 -8.52 5.35 -3.37
N PHE A 62 -8.20 4.60 -4.42
CA PHE A 62 -8.33 5.09 -5.79
C PHE A 62 -9.77 5.50 -6.10
N LEU A 63 -10.74 4.65 -5.78
CA LEU A 63 -12.14 4.92 -6.05
C LEU A 63 -12.69 6.04 -5.17
N ALA A 64 -12.53 5.94 -3.85
CA ALA A 64 -13.19 6.81 -2.89
C ALA A 64 -12.51 8.18 -2.75
N ARG A 65 -11.18 8.25 -2.87
CA ARG A 65 -10.42 9.48 -2.62
C ARG A 65 -9.89 10.15 -3.89
N LEU A 66 -9.44 9.35 -4.87
CA LEU A 66 -8.96 9.87 -6.15
C LEU A 66 -10.08 9.96 -7.20
N HIS A 67 -11.21 9.33 -6.97
CA HIS A 67 -12.33 9.22 -7.91
C HIS A 67 -11.96 8.56 -9.25
N ILE A 68 -11.02 7.62 -9.19
CA ILE A 68 -10.51 6.85 -10.32
C ILE A 68 -10.69 5.36 -10.04
N GLY A 69 -11.59 4.71 -10.78
CA GLY A 69 -11.86 3.28 -10.60
C GLY A 69 -10.82 2.40 -11.29
N TYR A 70 -10.42 1.31 -10.64
CA TYR A 70 -9.53 0.29 -11.24
C TYR A 70 -10.13 -0.32 -12.51
N HIS A 71 -11.46 -0.52 -12.52
CA HIS A 71 -12.15 -1.05 -13.70
C HIS A 71 -11.88 -0.19 -14.94
N ASP A 72 -12.01 1.13 -14.83
CA ASP A 72 -11.81 2.04 -15.95
C ASP A 72 -10.36 2.05 -16.40
N LEU A 73 -9.41 2.14 -15.46
CA LEU A 73 -7.98 2.07 -15.81
C LEU A 73 -7.60 0.75 -16.48
N ILE A 74 -8.05 -0.38 -15.94
CA ILE A 74 -7.62 -1.70 -16.38
C ILE A 74 -8.35 -2.14 -17.64
N GLN A 75 -9.68 -2.04 -17.66
CA GLN A 75 -10.50 -2.56 -18.76
C GLN A 75 -10.62 -1.59 -19.93
N ASN A 76 -10.80 -0.30 -19.65
CA ASN A 76 -11.04 0.70 -20.69
C ASN A 76 -9.74 1.33 -21.21
N GLU A 77 -8.87 1.77 -20.30
CA GLU A 77 -7.63 2.45 -20.67
C GLU A 77 -6.44 1.50 -20.86
N ARG A 78 -6.58 0.23 -20.50
CA ARG A 78 -5.53 -0.80 -20.58
C ARG A 78 -4.26 -0.42 -19.83
N ILE A 79 -4.43 0.20 -18.65
CA ILE A 79 -3.36 0.59 -17.76
C ILE A 79 -3.31 -0.38 -16.57
N GLY A 80 -2.18 -1.02 -16.38
CA GLY A 80 -1.91 -1.87 -15.22
C GLY A 80 -1.31 -1.06 -14.07
N LEU A 81 -1.68 -1.48 -12.85
CA LEU A 81 -1.18 -0.92 -11.61
C LEU A 81 -0.46 -2.04 -10.84
N GLY A 82 0.76 -2.34 -11.27
CA GLY A 82 1.56 -3.41 -10.69
C GLY A 82 2.42 -2.93 -9.53
N TYR A 83 2.73 -3.83 -8.59
CA TYR A 83 3.65 -3.53 -7.50
C TYR A 83 5.08 -3.96 -7.88
N LYS A 84 6.02 -3.03 -7.79
CA LYS A 84 7.44 -3.30 -7.96
C LYS A 84 8.06 -3.84 -6.69
N SER A 85 7.64 -3.31 -5.55
CA SER A 85 8.06 -3.78 -4.22
C SER A 85 7.01 -3.47 -3.17
N ALA A 86 6.97 -4.30 -2.13
CA ALA A 86 6.16 -4.13 -0.94
C ALA A 86 7.03 -4.51 0.27
N ASP A 87 7.51 -3.50 0.99
CA ASP A 87 8.31 -3.66 2.19
C ASP A 87 7.42 -3.52 3.42
N CYS A 88 7.17 -4.63 4.13
CA CYS A 88 6.30 -4.64 5.31
C CYS A 88 7.11 -4.85 6.59
N ASP A 89 6.84 -4.01 7.58
CA ASP A 89 7.27 -4.18 8.96
C ASP A 89 6.07 -4.57 9.81
N PHE A 90 6.14 -5.70 10.49
CA PHE A 90 5.09 -6.21 11.38
C PHE A 90 5.52 -5.96 12.82
N PHE A 91 4.74 -5.18 13.57
CA PHE A 91 5.06 -4.80 14.95
C PHE A 91 4.34 -5.66 15.95
N LYS A 92 3.07 -6.02 15.67
CA LYS A 92 2.22 -6.83 16.54
C LYS A 92 1.26 -7.70 15.72
N PRO A 93 0.83 -8.86 16.26
CA PRO A 93 -0.19 -9.66 15.62
C PRO A 93 -1.55 -8.96 15.65
N ALA A 94 -2.37 -9.18 14.63
CA ALA A 94 -3.78 -8.84 14.61
C ALA A 94 -4.60 -10.11 14.90
N LEU A 95 -5.61 -9.98 15.76
CA LEU A 95 -6.42 -11.10 16.22
C LEU A 95 -7.78 -11.11 15.50
N MET A 96 -8.37 -12.30 15.42
CA MET A 96 -9.72 -12.46 14.88
C MET A 96 -10.73 -11.56 15.62
N GLY A 97 -11.58 -10.88 14.85
CA GLY A 97 -12.61 -9.96 15.36
C GLY A 97 -12.13 -8.52 15.53
N GLU A 98 -10.84 -8.25 15.44
CA GLU A 98 -10.31 -6.89 15.54
C GLU A 98 -10.64 -6.06 14.29
N ARG A 99 -10.78 -4.76 14.50
CA ARG A 99 -10.99 -3.76 13.44
C ARG A 99 -9.66 -3.04 13.21
N LEU A 100 -9.17 -3.13 11.99
CA LEU A 100 -7.91 -2.53 11.57
C LEU A 100 -8.19 -1.32 10.69
N GLN A 101 -7.63 -0.18 11.05
CA GLN A 101 -7.66 1.03 10.23
C GLN A 101 -6.41 1.08 9.36
N PHE A 102 -6.61 1.14 8.05
CA PHE A 102 -5.55 1.37 7.08
C PHE A 102 -5.55 2.85 6.70
N THR A 103 -4.40 3.49 6.87
CA THR A 103 -4.15 4.88 6.46
C THR A 103 -3.18 4.87 5.29
N ILE A 104 -3.51 5.54 4.20
CA ILE A 104 -2.68 5.60 2.99
C ILE A 104 -2.11 7.00 2.83
N LEU A 105 -0.80 7.10 2.74
CA LEU A 105 -0.07 8.34 2.47
C LEU A 105 0.74 8.20 1.17
N VAL A 106 0.84 9.28 0.41
CA VAL A 106 1.69 9.34 -0.79
C VAL A 106 3.03 9.94 -0.42
N GLU A 107 4.09 9.12 -0.41
CA GLU A 107 5.46 9.60 -0.15
C GLU A 107 6.05 10.32 -1.35
N HIS A 108 5.96 9.70 -2.54
CA HIS A 108 6.61 10.21 -3.74
C HIS A 108 5.82 9.85 -5.00
N ILE A 109 5.80 10.78 -5.95
CA ILE A 109 5.21 10.60 -7.28
C ILE A 109 6.32 10.80 -8.30
N GLY A 110 6.71 9.71 -8.97
CA GLY A 110 7.71 9.70 -10.01
C GLY A 110 7.11 9.89 -11.41
N ARG A 111 7.87 9.50 -12.42
CA ARG A 111 7.41 9.52 -13.80
C ARG A 111 6.48 8.34 -14.12
N THR A 112 6.85 7.15 -13.69
CA THR A 112 6.14 5.89 -13.97
C THR A 112 5.69 5.17 -12.70
N SER A 113 5.99 5.68 -11.52
CA SER A 113 5.73 5.02 -10.25
C SER A 113 5.27 5.99 -9.18
N VAL A 114 4.51 5.47 -8.22
CA VAL A 114 4.13 6.16 -6.99
C VAL A 114 4.54 5.31 -5.80
N ILE A 115 4.99 5.96 -4.73
CA ILE A 115 5.36 5.31 -3.47
C ILE A 115 4.34 5.69 -2.43
N PHE A 116 3.71 4.67 -1.86
CA PHE A 116 2.77 4.81 -0.75
C PHE A 116 3.43 4.37 0.57
N SER A 117 3.10 5.07 1.65
CA SER A 117 3.26 4.58 3.01
C SER A 117 1.89 4.18 3.53
N ILE A 118 1.71 2.92 3.83
CA ILE A 118 0.43 2.35 4.28
C ILE A 118 0.61 1.90 5.72
N HIS A 119 -0.18 2.48 6.61
CA HIS A 119 -0.13 2.21 8.04
C HIS A 119 -1.38 1.45 8.45
N CYS A 120 -1.19 0.33 9.14
CA CYS A 120 -2.28 -0.45 9.73
C CYS A 120 -2.28 -0.25 11.24
N VAL A 121 -3.38 0.27 11.77
CA VAL A 121 -3.53 0.69 13.16
C VAL A 121 -4.71 -0.04 13.80
N ARG A 122 -4.50 -0.50 15.02
CA ARG A 122 -5.55 -0.97 15.93
C ARG A 122 -5.68 0.06 17.04
N GLU A 123 -6.82 0.76 17.10
CA GLU A 123 -7.04 1.88 18.03
C GLU A 123 -5.97 2.96 17.88
N ILE A 124 -4.98 2.99 18.80
CA ILE A 124 -3.86 3.95 18.77
C ILE A 124 -2.51 3.28 18.49
N GLU A 125 -2.51 1.99 18.18
CA GLU A 125 -1.32 1.17 18.07
C GLU A 125 -1.06 0.76 16.62
N GLU A 126 0.04 1.22 16.04
CA GLU A 126 0.47 0.75 14.72
C GLU A 126 0.94 -0.70 14.82
N ILE A 127 0.27 -1.58 14.10
CA ILE A 127 0.57 -3.02 14.10
C ILE A 127 1.34 -3.49 12.87
N MET A 128 1.24 -2.73 11.77
CA MET A 128 1.98 -3.00 10.54
C MET A 128 2.18 -1.71 9.75
N ARG A 129 3.27 -1.63 9.03
CA ARG A 129 3.54 -0.60 8.02
C ARG A 129 4.04 -1.24 6.75
N CYS A 130 3.54 -0.77 5.61
CA CYS A 130 4.00 -1.19 4.30
C CYS A 130 4.43 0.02 3.47
N ARG A 131 5.65 -0.01 2.97
CA ARG A 131 6.10 0.90 1.91
C ARG A 131 5.90 0.20 0.57
N LEU A 132 4.95 0.69 -0.21
CA LEU A 132 4.50 0.07 -1.45
C LEU A 132 4.93 0.92 -2.65
N VAL A 133 5.64 0.33 -3.59
CA VAL A 133 6.00 0.97 -4.87
C VAL A 133 5.10 0.41 -5.95
N MET A 134 4.17 1.25 -6.43
CA MET A 134 3.28 0.95 -7.54
C MET A 134 3.82 1.53 -8.84
N VAL A 135 3.72 0.79 -9.93
CA VAL A 135 4.17 1.20 -11.27
C VAL A 135 3.00 1.14 -12.24
N THR A 136 2.82 2.21 -13.02
CA THR A 136 1.88 2.20 -14.14
C THR A 136 2.50 1.51 -15.36
N THR A 137 1.76 0.57 -15.93
CA THR A 137 2.20 -0.23 -17.08
C THR A 137 1.13 -0.24 -18.17
N SER A 138 1.55 -0.40 -19.41
CA SER A 138 0.63 -0.74 -20.51
C SER A 138 0.30 -2.22 -20.45
N LEU A 139 -0.99 -2.57 -20.37
CA LEU A 139 -1.43 -3.98 -20.44
C LEU A 139 -1.31 -4.56 -21.87
N ASN A 140 -1.06 -3.73 -22.87
CA ASN A 140 -0.86 -4.19 -24.24
C ASN A 140 0.59 -4.56 -24.52
N THR A 141 1.54 -3.85 -23.91
CA THR A 141 2.99 -4.05 -24.14
C THR A 141 3.73 -4.58 -22.92
N HIS A 142 3.09 -4.58 -21.74
CA HIS A 142 3.66 -4.92 -20.44
C HIS A 142 4.89 -4.08 -20.03
N ASN A 143 5.05 -2.91 -20.64
CA ASN A 143 6.12 -1.97 -20.32
C ASN A 143 5.61 -0.87 -19.36
N ALA A 144 6.52 -0.34 -18.55
CA ALA A 144 6.22 0.82 -17.72
C ALA A 144 5.89 2.04 -18.59
N ILE A 145 4.83 2.75 -18.23
CA ILE A 145 4.40 3.98 -18.91
C ILE A 145 4.40 5.15 -17.93
N THR A 146 4.46 6.36 -18.47
CA THR A 146 4.27 7.57 -17.67
C THR A 146 2.90 7.54 -17.00
N ILE A 147 2.85 7.90 -15.70
CA ILE A 147 1.58 8.00 -14.97
C ILE A 147 0.64 8.92 -15.75
N PRO A 148 -0.58 8.46 -16.11
CA PRO A 148 -1.55 9.29 -16.80
C PRO A 148 -1.82 10.59 -16.05
N ARG A 149 -1.95 11.69 -16.81
CA ARG A 149 -2.10 13.03 -16.20
C ARG A 149 -3.24 13.12 -15.19
N PRO A 150 -4.46 12.62 -15.45
CA PRO A 150 -5.54 12.68 -14.47
C PRO A 150 -5.18 11.98 -13.15
N LEU A 151 -4.54 10.81 -13.22
CA LEU A 151 -4.09 10.07 -12.04
C LEU A 151 -2.97 10.82 -11.30
N LYS A 152 -2.01 11.38 -12.04
CA LYS A 152 -0.92 12.15 -11.45
C LYS A 152 -1.42 13.40 -10.73
N ASP A 153 -2.36 14.12 -11.34
CA ASP A 153 -2.95 15.34 -10.77
C ASP A 153 -3.74 15.01 -9.49
N ALA A 154 -4.53 13.93 -9.50
CA ALA A 154 -5.28 13.47 -8.33
C ALA A 154 -4.36 13.03 -7.18
N LEU A 155 -3.31 12.28 -7.47
CA LEU A 155 -2.30 11.86 -6.49
C LEU A 155 -1.55 13.06 -5.90
N THR A 156 -1.22 14.05 -6.74
CA THR A 156 -0.54 15.28 -6.31
C THR A 156 -1.43 16.11 -5.39
N ALA A 157 -2.69 16.32 -5.78
CA ALA A 157 -3.67 17.04 -4.95
C ALA A 157 -3.86 16.38 -3.59
N TYR A 158 -3.96 15.05 -3.56
CA TYR A 158 -4.05 14.30 -2.31
C TYR A 158 -2.79 14.43 -1.46
N LYS A 159 -1.61 14.26 -2.06
CA LYS A 159 -0.34 14.42 -1.34
C LYS A 159 -0.21 15.80 -0.71
N ASP A 160 -0.63 16.84 -1.44
CA ASP A 160 -0.56 18.23 -0.97
C ASP A 160 -1.56 18.52 0.15
N SER A 161 -2.74 17.85 0.16
CA SER A 161 -3.71 17.97 1.26
C SER A 161 -3.24 17.33 2.56
N CYS A 162 -2.29 16.40 2.50
CA CYS A 162 -1.72 15.69 3.66
C CYS A 162 -0.44 16.33 4.23
N ARG A 163 -0.16 17.60 3.94
CA ARG A 163 1.01 18.34 4.45
C ARG A 163 0.71 19.13 5.70
#